data_26ab3c2d278a1f93e8da4a0c400d8e05
#
_entry.id   26ab3c2d278a1f93e8da4a0c400d8e05
#
_cell.length_a   1.000
_cell.length_b   1.000
_cell.length_c   1.000
_cell.angle_alpha   90.00
_cell.angle_beta   90.00
_cell.angle_gamma   90.00
#
_symmetry.space_group_name_H-M   'P 1'
#
loop_
_entity.id
_entity.type
_entity.pdbx_description
1 polymer ?
#
loop_
_entity_poly.entity_id
_entity_poly.type
_entity_poly.pdbx_seq_one_letter_code
_entity_poly.pdbx_strand_id
1 'polypeptide(L)'
;MAGCCTSVCDFILEYDTPRIVLIKNKTVGVINKMVQVVILAYVIGWVLVWEKGYQAFDSTIGTVTTKVKGIAITNSSPFEEHVWDAADYVIPPQQENSFFLMTNVIVSKNQVQGRCPEVPSKTTRCESDSDCAAGFHDSQTNGVFTGKCVKYNEKVNTCEVFAWCPVENDAVIPEPAILGEAENFTVLIKNSIAFPKFHFSKRNILTNANTSYLKTCRFKQENDPFCPIFRIGDVVHEAGEDFEKLAVQGGVIGILIKWNCNLDLSPSKCVPKYIFQRLDNKNFRETVSPGYNFRFAKYFNVNGTETRTLFKAFGIRFEVEVFGQAGQFDIIPTMINIGSGLALLGMATILCDIIVLYFLKKSNYYKEKKYKFVDDYELGIESEDSYGAIQNSRNTN
;
A
#
# COMPACT_ATOMS: atom_id res chain seq x y z
N MET A 1 -12.32 7.37 -56.92
CA MET A 1 -12.24 7.73 -55.49
C MET A 1 -13.38 8.63 -55.00
N ALA A 2 -14.27 9.09 -55.84
CA ALA A 2 -15.39 9.95 -55.42
C ALA A 2 -16.58 9.19 -54.79
N GLY A 3 -16.80 7.91 -55.11
CA GLY A 3 -17.96 7.17 -54.62
C GLY A 3 -17.89 6.68 -53.17
N CYS A 4 -16.71 6.67 -52.51
CA CYS A 4 -16.59 6.25 -51.13
C CYS A 4 -16.88 7.40 -50.13
N CYS A 5 -16.72 8.65 -50.60
CA CYS A 5 -16.95 9.83 -49.74
C CYS A 5 -18.43 10.20 -49.65
N THR A 6 -19.20 9.93 -50.72
CA THR A 6 -20.67 10.14 -50.72
C THR A 6 -21.37 9.16 -49.84
N SER A 7 -21.05 7.87 -49.88
CA SER A 7 -21.69 6.84 -49.04
C SER A 7 -21.42 7.05 -47.50
N VAL A 8 -20.28 7.60 -47.14
CA VAL A 8 -19.97 7.95 -45.75
C VAL A 8 -20.69 9.24 -45.32
N CYS A 9 -20.81 10.22 -46.22
CA CYS A 9 -21.57 11.44 -45.95
C CYS A 9 -23.06 11.16 -45.79
N ASP A 10 -23.64 10.32 -46.67
CA ASP A 10 -25.04 9.95 -46.58
C ASP A 10 -25.35 9.23 -45.24
N PHE A 11 -24.51 8.28 -44.84
CA PHE A 11 -24.66 7.60 -43.54
C PHE A 11 -24.54 8.54 -42.32
N ILE A 12 -23.75 9.59 -42.41
CA ILE A 12 -23.56 10.55 -41.26
C ILE A 12 -24.69 11.59 -41.26
N LEU A 13 -25.30 11.91 -42.37
CA LEU A 13 -26.35 12.93 -42.51
C LEU A 13 -27.77 12.35 -42.51
N GLU A 14 -27.91 11.02 -42.51
CA GLU A 14 -29.20 10.36 -42.32
C GLU A 14 -29.63 10.46 -40.86
N TYR A 15 -30.86 10.90 -40.64
CA TYR A 15 -31.50 10.97 -39.30
C TYR A 15 -32.53 9.87 -39.14
N ASP A 16 -32.21 8.85 -38.37
CA ASP A 16 -33.10 7.76 -38.04
C ASP A 16 -34.06 8.10 -36.91
N THR A 17 -35.36 8.05 -37.15
CA THR A 17 -36.36 8.19 -36.08
C THR A 17 -36.91 6.84 -35.66
N PRO A 18 -36.93 6.54 -34.35
CA PRO A 18 -37.48 5.28 -33.87
C PRO A 18 -39.02 5.24 -34.06
N ARG A 19 -39.52 4.29 -34.84
CA ARG A 19 -40.94 4.04 -34.95
C ARG A 19 -41.44 3.23 -33.76
N ILE A 20 -42.36 3.77 -32.97
CA ILE A 20 -42.95 3.08 -31.80
C ILE A 20 -44.00 2.09 -32.33
N VAL A 21 -43.73 0.80 -32.13
CA VAL A 21 -44.68 -0.28 -32.46
C VAL A 21 -45.12 -0.95 -31.18
N LEU A 22 -46.44 -0.94 -30.91
CA LEU A 22 -46.98 -1.58 -29.70
C LEU A 22 -47.20 -3.09 -29.93
N ILE A 23 -46.35 -3.91 -29.31
CA ILE A 23 -46.39 -5.38 -29.42
C ILE A 23 -47.20 -5.96 -28.25
N LYS A 24 -48.41 -6.46 -28.52
CA LYS A 24 -49.26 -7.10 -27.53
C LYS A 24 -48.94 -8.57 -27.33
N ASN A 25 -47.71 -8.88 -26.86
CA ASN A 25 -47.28 -10.23 -26.53
C ASN A 25 -46.93 -10.32 -25.04
N LYS A 26 -47.68 -11.14 -24.28
CA LYS A 26 -47.53 -11.27 -22.83
C LYS A 26 -46.10 -11.75 -22.41
N THR A 27 -45.54 -12.70 -23.17
CA THR A 27 -44.22 -13.26 -22.86
C THR A 27 -43.10 -12.20 -23.00
N VAL A 28 -43.12 -11.45 -24.08
CA VAL A 28 -42.12 -10.36 -24.33
C VAL A 28 -42.30 -9.25 -23.28
N GLY A 29 -43.54 -8.90 -22.96
CA GLY A 29 -43.82 -7.90 -21.92
C GLY A 29 -43.29 -8.31 -20.53
N VAL A 30 -43.46 -9.58 -20.14
CA VAL A 30 -42.92 -10.10 -18.89
C VAL A 30 -41.39 -10.09 -18.90
N ILE A 31 -40.75 -10.55 -19.98
CA ILE A 31 -39.27 -10.52 -20.11
C ILE A 31 -38.74 -9.10 -19.99
N ASN A 32 -39.35 -8.13 -20.69
CA ASN A 32 -38.94 -6.72 -20.59
C ASN A 32 -39.03 -6.20 -19.15
N LYS A 33 -40.13 -6.47 -18.44
CA LYS A 33 -40.29 -6.05 -17.04
C LYS A 33 -39.33 -6.74 -16.11
N MET A 34 -39.03 -8.03 -16.30
CA MET A 34 -38.04 -8.76 -15.53
C MET A 34 -36.65 -8.13 -15.70
N VAL A 35 -36.22 -7.86 -16.94
CA VAL A 35 -34.92 -7.24 -17.24
C VAL A 35 -34.82 -5.84 -16.60
N GLN A 36 -35.88 -5.03 -16.71
CA GLN A 36 -35.93 -3.71 -16.09
C GLN A 36 -35.79 -3.79 -14.57
N VAL A 37 -36.48 -4.73 -13.91
CA VAL A 37 -36.36 -4.93 -12.45
C VAL A 37 -34.96 -5.38 -12.05
N VAL A 38 -34.32 -6.27 -12.80
CA VAL A 38 -32.94 -6.70 -12.54
C VAL A 38 -31.96 -5.54 -12.68
N ILE A 39 -32.10 -4.71 -13.71
CA ILE A 39 -31.27 -3.51 -13.90
C ILE A 39 -31.48 -2.53 -12.73
N LEU A 40 -32.72 -2.27 -12.33
CA LEU A 40 -33.01 -1.38 -11.20
C LEU A 40 -32.44 -1.93 -9.88
N ALA A 41 -32.58 -3.23 -9.64
CA ALA A 41 -32.00 -3.87 -8.47
C ALA A 41 -30.45 -3.79 -8.45
N TYR A 42 -29.82 -3.95 -9.60
CA TYR A 42 -28.38 -3.78 -9.76
C TYR A 42 -27.95 -2.32 -9.50
N VAL A 43 -28.59 -1.35 -10.15
CA VAL A 43 -28.20 0.06 -10.01
C VAL A 43 -28.45 0.57 -8.58
N ILE A 44 -29.61 0.30 -8.01
CA ILE A 44 -29.95 0.78 -6.67
C ILE A 44 -29.21 -0.05 -5.59
N GLY A 45 -29.31 -1.38 -5.67
CA GLY A 45 -28.78 -2.26 -4.63
C GLY A 45 -27.25 -2.34 -4.64
N TRP A 46 -26.66 -2.58 -5.81
CA TRP A 46 -25.22 -2.75 -5.92
C TRP A 46 -24.50 -1.40 -6.07
N VAL A 47 -24.80 -0.62 -7.12
CA VAL A 47 -24.02 0.58 -7.44
C VAL A 47 -24.23 1.69 -6.40
N LEU A 48 -25.48 2.01 -6.03
CA LEU A 48 -25.74 3.11 -5.10
C LEU A 48 -25.57 2.71 -3.63
N VAL A 49 -26.11 1.58 -3.19
CA VAL A 49 -26.10 1.20 -1.77
C VAL A 49 -24.80 0.49 -1.37
N TRP A 50 -24.40 -0.55 -2.12
CA TRP A 50 -23.21 -1.36 -1.77
C TRP A 50 -21.90 -0.64 -2.07
N GLU A 51 -21.69 -0.19 -3.30
CA GLU A 51 -20.47 0.51 -3.74
C GLU A 51 -20.48 1.99 -3.34
N LYS A 52 -21.59 2.50 -2.81
CA LYS A 52 -21.77 3.92 -2.47
C LYS A 52 -21.44 4.87 -3.63
N GLY A 53 -21.88 4.53 -4.83
CA GLY A 53 -21.63 5.29 -6.05
C GLY A 53 -22.16 6.73 -6.02
N TYR A 54 -22.90 7.12 -4.98
CA TYR A 54 -23.31 8.50 -4.72
C TYR A 54 -22.24 9.34 -4.02
N GLN A 55 -21.12 8.71 -3.58
CA GLN A 55 -20.02 9.40 -2.90
C GLN A 55 -18.90 9.73 -3.87
N ALA A 56 -18.26 10.86 -3.66
CA ALA A 56 -16.93 11.14 -4.14
C ALA A 56 -15.91 10.61 -3.12
N PHE A 57 -14.78 10.11 -3.59
CA PHE A 57 -13.72 9.59 -2.74
C PHE A 57 -12.48 10.49 -2.80
N ASP A 58 -11.75 10.50 -1.71
CA ASP A 58 -10.44 11.16 -1.57
C ASP A 58 -9.50 10.25 -0.79
N SER A 59 -8.23 10.23 -1.19
CA SER A 59 -7.18 9.47 -0.51
C SER A 59 -6.61 10.26 0.67
N THR A 60 -6.19 9.54 1.71
CA THR A 60 -5.61 10.17 2.89
C THR A 60 -4.20 10.68 2.64
N ILE A 61 -3.91 11.89 3.12
CA ILE A 61 -2.54 12.39 3.32
C ILE A 61 -2.31 12.37 4.83
N GLY A 62 -1.27 11.67 5.28
CA GLY A 62 -1.01 11.50 6.70
C GLY A 62 0.42 11.84 7.09
N THR A 63 0.59 12.33 8.31
CA THR A 63 1.89 12.50 8.96
C THR A 63 1.95 11.68 10.22
N VAL A 64 3.12 11.11 10.50
CA VAL A 64 3.35 10.29 11.69
C VAL A 64 4.51 10.85 12.49
N THR A 65 4.35 10.86 13.81
CA THR A 65 5.44 11.14 14.74
C THR A 65 5.45 10.05 15.80
N THR A 66 6.61 9.43 16.00
CA THR A 66 6.79 8.36 16.96
C THR A 66 7.64 8.84 18.14
N LYS A 67 7.33 8.36 19.34
CA LYS A 67 8.16 8.55 20.55
C LYS A 67 8.23 7.25 21.31
N VAL A 68 9.41 6.66 21.38
CA VAL A 68 9.68 5.46 22.18
C VAL A 68 10.07 5.86 23.61
N LYS A 69 9.60 5.11 24.58
CA LYS A 69 9.94 5.26 26.01
C LYS A 69 10.14 3.90 26.65
N GLY A 70 11.15 3.81 27.46
CA GLY A 70 11.50 2.67 28.28
C GLY A 70 12.89 2.86 28.86
N ILE A 71 13.21 2.14 29.91
CA ILE A 71 14.54 2.08 30.51
C ILE A 71 14.84 0.60 30.74
N ALA A 72 16.04 0.18 30.37
CA ALA A 72 16.54 -1.15 30.67
C ALA A 72 17.88 -1.06 31.43
N ILE A 73 18.16 -2.04 32.24
CA ILE A 73 19.43 -2.16 32.95
C ILE A 73 20.02 -3.52 32.56
N THR A 74 21.24 -3.50 32.05
CA THR A 74 21.95 -4.72 31.67
C THR A 74 23.22 -4.85 32.50
N ASN A 75 23.55 -6.06 32.94
CA ASN A 75 24.77 -6.39 33.60
C ASN A 75 25.39 -7.63 32.99
N SER A 76 25.77 -7.50 31.71
CA SER A 76 26.34 -8.59 30.90
C SER A 76 27.44 -8.07 29.97
N SER A 77 28.44 -8.89 29.66
CA SER A 77 29.45 -8.56 28.66
C SER A 77 28.80 -8.24 27.29
N PRO A 78 29.25 -7.22 26.56
CA PRO A 78 30.46 -6.41 26.77
C PRO A 78 30.26 -5.16 27.65
N PHE A 79 29.06 -4.99 28.19
CA PHE A 79 28.71 -3.90 29.10
C PHE A 79 28.74 -4.43 30.54
N GLU A 80 29.40 -3.70 31.44
CA GLU A 80 29.19 -3.86 32.87
C GLU A 80 27.79 -3.37 33.22
N GLU A 81 27.49 -3.02 34.44
CA GLU A 81 26.19 -2.43 34.76
C GLU A 81 25.95 -1.19 33.90
N HIS A 82 24.94 -1.26 32.98
CA HIS A 82 24.66 -0.22 32.02
C HIS A 82 23.17 0.08 31.98
N VAL A 83 22.82 1.37 32.00
CA VAL A 83 21.45 1.87 31.86
C VAL A 83 21.26 2.32 30.43
N TRP A 84 20.20 1.82 29.82
CA TRP A 84 19.81 2.14 28.45
C TRP A 84 18.58 3.02 28.45
N ASP A 85 18.63 4.15 27.77
CA ASP A 85 17.50 5.02 27.53
C ASP A 85 17.21 5.19 26.03
N ALA A 86 16.20 6.00 25.69
CA ALA A 86 15.79 6.17 24.31
C ALA A 86 16.89 6.76 23.39
N ALA A 87 17.87 7.48 23.93
CA ALA A 87 18.96 8.03 23.15
C ALA A 87 19.99 6.96 22.74
N ASP A 88 20.03 5.84 23.45
CA ASP A 88 20.96 4.75 23.18
C ASP A 88 20.39 3.70 22.23
N TYR A 89 19.09 3.40 22.32
CA TYR A 89 18.50 2.29 21.58
C TYR A 89 17.60 2.71 20.40
N VAL A 90 17.19 3.99 20.28
CA VAL A 90 16.50 4.52 19.09
C VAL A 90 17.50 5.20 18.18
N ILE A 91 17.96 4.52 17.16
CA ILE A 91 19.06 4.95 16.30
C ILE A 91 18.64 4.83 14.82
N PRO A 92 18.70 5.87 14.01
CA PRO A 92 18.88 7.28 14.38
C PRO A 92 17.68 7.84 15.14
N PRO A 93 17.84 8.96 15.88
CA PRO A 93 16.79 9.49 16.74
C PRO A 93 15.55 10.01 16.01
N GLN A 94 15.67 10.31 14.72
CA GLN A 94 14.57 10.71 13.85
C GLN A 94 14.59 9.96 12.53
N GLN A 95 13.45 9.41 12.15
CA GLN A 95 13.18 8.79 10.85
C GLN A 95 11.77 9.20 10.38
N GLU A 96 11.58 9.32 9.08
CA GLU A 96 10.25 9.55 8.51
C GLU A 96 9.42 8.29 8.59
N ASN A 97 8.25 8.38 9.19
CA ASN A 97 7.26 7.31 9.29
C ASN A 97 7.82 5.95 9.78
N SER A 98 8.97 5.96 10.43
CA SER A 98 9.59 4.74 10.95
C SER A 98 10.40 5.04 12.20
N PHE A 99 10.78 3.98 12.92
CA PHE A 99 11.78 4.02 13.99
C PHE A 99 12.47 2.68 14.09
N PHE A 100 13.73 2.70 14.44
CA PHE A 100 14.50 1.50 14.74
C PHE A 100 14.71 1.39 16.24
N LEU A 101 14.42 0.22 16.78
CA LEU A 101 14.64 -0.15 18.17
C LEU A 101 15.76 -1.18 18.21
N MET A 102 16.93 -0.77 18.73
CA MET A 102 18.03 -1.68 18.97
C MET A 102 17.66 -2.65 20.10
N THR A 103 17.78 -3.92 19.83
CA THR A 103 17.50 -5.00 20.79
C THR A 103 18.74 -5.80 21.13
N ASN A 104 19.72 -5.81 20.21
CA ASN A 104 20.96 -6.53 20.39
C ASN A 104 22.14 -5.78 19.73
N VAL A 105 23.36 -5.99 20.21
CA VAL A 105 24.51 -5.26 19.68
C VAL A 105 25.82 -6.02 19.88
N ILE A 106 26.68 -5.96 18.87
CA ILE A 106 28.09 -6.35 18.97
C ILE A 106 28.94 -5.06 19.01
N VAL A 107 29.85 -4.97 19.97
CA VAL A 107 30.66 -3.77 20.20
C VAL A 107 32.14 -4.10 20.06
N SER A 108 32.82 -3.36 19.16
CA SER A 108 34.29 -3.38 19.03
C SER A 108 34.83 -2.09 19.60
N LYS A 109 35.33 -2.17 20.83
CA LYS A 109 35.83 -1.00 21.59
C LYS A 109 37.22 -0.59 21.18
N ASN A 110 37.54 0.69 21.29
CA ASN A 110 38.88 1.27 21.19
C ASN A 110 39.62 0.92 19.89
N GLN A 111 38.94 0.92 18.76
CA GLN A 111 39.56 0.69 17.48
C GLN A 111 40.42 1.90 17.08
N VAL A 112 41.64 1.62 16.61
CA VAL A 112 42.60 2.59 16.07
C VAL A 112 43.06 2.13 14.70
N GLN A 113 43.31 3.04 13.76
CA GLN A 113 43.87 2.66 12.46
C GLN A 113 45.30 2.11 12.62
N GLY A 114 45.51 0.90 12.14
CA GLY A 114 46.77 0.21 12.32
C GLY A 114 46.84 -1.14 11.62
N ARG A 115 47.77 -1.96 12.02
CA ARG A 115 47.97 -3.32 11.48
C ARG A 115 47.58 -4.33 12.54
N CYS A 116 46.75 -5.29 12.20
CA CYS A 116 46.33 -6.35 13.08
C CYS A 116 45.94 -7.62 12.28
N PRO A 117 45.81 -8.77 12.96
CA PRO A 117 45.33 -9.99 12.34
C PRO A 117 43.88 -9.81 11.89
N GLU A 118 43.52 -10.33 10.70
CA GLU A 118 42.15 -10.43 10.22
C GLU A 118 41.37 -11.55 10.97
N VAL A 119 40.07 -11.47 11.00
CA VAL A 119 39.23 -12.54 11.57
C VAL A 119 39.41 -13.83 10.76
N PRO A 120 39.53 -15.00 11.42
CA PRO A 120 39.70 -16.27 10.72
C PRO A 120 38.50 -16.66 9.85
N SER A 121 38.72 -16.76 8.56
CA SER A 121 37.77 -17.26 7.57
C SER A 121 38.45 -18.26 6.63
N LYS A 122 37.76 -18.77 5.64
CA LYS A 122 38.37 -19.64 4.61
C LYS A 122 39.42 -18.90 3.77
N THR A 123 39.24 -17.62 3.57
CA THR A 123 40.10 -16.76 2.70
C THR A 123 41.18 -16.01 3.46
N THR A 124 41.06 -15.90 4.78
CA THR A 124 41.97 -15.13 5.61
C THR A 124 42.99 -15.97 6.41
N ARG A 125 42.74 -17.27 6.56
CA ARG A 125 43.68 -18.20 7.20
C ARG A 125 44.93 -18.38 6.32
N CYS A 126 46.08 -18.43 6.96
CA CYS A 126 47.37 -18.58 6.27
C CYS A 126 48.31 -19.52 7.05
N GLU A 127 49.25 -20.13 6.36
CA GLU A 127 50.38 -20.89 6.93
C GLU A 127 51.68 -20.14 6.73
N SER A 128 51.77 -19.33 5.67
CA SER A 128 52.94 -18.54 5.31
C SER A 128 52.55 -17.20 4.69
N ASP A 129 53.52 -16.28 4.56
CA ASP A 129 53.33 -14.95 3.95
C ASP A 129 52.86 -15.03 2.48
N SER A 130 53.20 -16.13 1.78
CA SER A 130 52.78 -16.34 0.38
C SER A 130 51.29 -16.50 0.20
N ASP A 131 50.58 -16.86 1.25
CA ASP A 131 49.12 -17.04 1.24
C ASP A 131 48.35 -15.69 1.34
N CYS A 132 49.10 -14.63 1.71
CA CYS A 132 48.52 -13.31 1.95
C CYS A 132 48.99 -12.33 0.86
N ALA A 133 48.19 -12.17 -0.19
CA ALA A 133 48.53 -11.25 -1.29
C ALA A 133 48.50 -9.79 -0.82
N ALA A 134 49.67 -9.11 -0.82
CA ALA A 134 49.74 -7.71 -0.44
C ALA A 134 48.87 -6.82 -1.33
N GLY A 135 48.14 -5.89 -0.73
CA GLY A 135 47.22 -5.00 -1.43
C GLY A 135 45.82 -5.63 -1.73
N PHE A 136 45.64 -6.91 -1.43
CA PHE A 136 44.30 -7.54 -1.60
C PHE A 136 43.30 -6.95 -0.63
N HIS A 137 42.11 -6.68 -1.13
CA HIS A 137 40.92 -6.27 -0.38
C HIS A 137 39.68 -6.73 -1.13
N ASP A 138 38.67 -7.13 -0.39
CA ASP A 138 37.38 -7.57 -0.90
C ASP A 138 36.25 -7.05 -0.01
N SER A 139 35.00 -7.19 -0.45
CA SER A 139 33.82 -6.81 0.30
C SER A 139 33.67 -7.56 1.65
N GLN A 140 34.37 -8.68 1.82
CA GLN A 140 34.35 -9.50 3.03
C GLN A 140 35.55 -9.26 3.96
N THR A 141 36.56 -8.47 3.55
CA THR A 141 37.71 -8.15 4.37
C THR A 141 37.50 -6.86 5.15
N ASN A 142 38.04 -6.81 6.40
CA ASN A 142 37.96 -5.60 7.23
C ASN A 142 38.97 -4.52 6.86
N GLY A 143 39.92 -4.83 6.00
CA GLY A 143 40.96 -3.91 5.56
C GLY A 143 41.78 -4.41 4.36
N VAL A 144 42.93 -3.82 4.17
CA VAL A 144 43.84 -4.15 3.06
C VAL A 144 44.95 -5.07 3.56
N PHE A 145 45.17 -6.21 2.92
CA PHE A 145 46.22 -7.16 3.30
C PHE A 145 47.61 -6.56 3.12
N THR A 146 48.44 -6.75 4.14
CA THR A 146 49.85 -6.26 4.13
C THR A 146 50.83 -7.21 3.48
N GLY A 147 50.41 -8.47 3.19
CA GLY A 147 51.27 -9.52 2.68
C GLY A 147 51.99 -10.34 3.76
N LYS A 148 51.54 -10.22 5.01
CA LYS A 148 52.12 -10.98 6.13
C LYS A 148 51.11 -11.93 6.76
N CYS A 149 51.57 -13.11 7.14
CA CYS A 149 50.83 -14.07 7.92
C CYS A 149 51.19 -13.90 9.42
N VAL A 150 50.23 -13.54 10.22
CA VAL A 150 50.41 -13.21 11.64
C VAL A 150 49.56 -14.07 12.55
N LYS A 151 49.95 -14.25 13.79
CA LYS A 151 49.25 -15.04 14.78
C LYS A 151 47.97 -14.32 15.21
N TYR A 152 46.81 -14.94 14.95
CA TYR A 152 45.51 -14.46 15.47
C TYR A 152 45.24 -14.96 16.91
N ASN A 153 45.49 -16.27 17.12
CA ASN A 153 45.45 -16.91 18.46
C ASN A 153 46.44 -18.07 18.51
N GLU A 154 46.44 -18.86 19.60
CA GLU A 154 47.40 -19.97 19.77
C GLU A 154 47.28 -21.06 18.71
N LYS A 155 46.15 -21.18 18.01
CA LYS A 155 45.83 -22.28 17.10
C LYS A 155 45.74 -21.85 15.64
N VAL A 156 45.57 -20.55 15.36
CA VAL A 156 45.25 -20.06 14.02
C VAL A 156 46.06 -18.81 13.69
N ASN A 157 46.68 -18.80 12.51
CA ASN A 157 47.24 -17.61 11.90
C ASN A 157 46.31 -17.08 10.82
N THR A 158 46.34 -15.76 10.63
CA THR A 158 45.56 -15.06 9.61
C THR A 158 46.38 -13.98 8.93
N CYS A 159 45.95 -13.55 7.75
CA CYS A 159 46.61 -12.46 7.06
C CYS A 159 46.47 -11.16 7.87
N GLU A 160 47.61 -10.43 7.96
CA GLU A 160 47.62 -9.10 8.56
C GLU A 160 46.91 -8.09 7.64
N VAL A 161 46.12 -7.27 8.23
CA VAL A 161 45.39 -6.18 7.54
C VAL A 161 45.78 -4.81 8.09
N PHE A 162 45.82 -3.82 7.22
CA PHE A 162 45.76 -2.43 7.62
C PHE A 162 44.27 -2.02 7.68
N ALA A 163 43.80 -1.79 8.89
CA ALA A 163 42.37 -1.60 9.18
C ALA A 163 42.15 -0.79 10.46
N TRP A 164 40.91 -0.68 10.91
CA TRP A 164 40.57 -0.30 12.26
C TRP A 164 40.76 -1.49 13.21
N CYS A 165 41.79 -1.44 14.04
CA CYS A 165 42.23 -2.53 14.91
C CYS A 165 41.83 -2.33 16.37
N PRO A 166 41.35 -3.38 17.08
CA PRO A 166 41.09 -4.72 16.57
C PRO A 166 39.96 -4.77 15.58
N VAL A 167 40.01 -5.66 14.59
CA VAL A 167 38.91 -5.85 13.63
C VAL A 167 37.65 -6.36 14.31
N GLU A 168 36.50 -6.05 13.72
CA GLU A 168 35.20 -6.54 14.23
C GLU A 168 35.13 -8.06 14.12
N ASN A 169 34.78 -8.74 15.20
CA ASN A 169 34.41 -10.16 15.16
C ASN A 169 32.91 -10.29 15.39
N ASP A 170 32.18 -10.54 14.33
CA ASP A 170 30.71 -10.68 14.32
C ASP A 170 30.23 -12.12 14.13
N ALA A 171 31.12 -13.09 14.33
CA ALA A 171 30.82 -14.52 14.16
C ALA A 171 29.79 -15.05 15.17
N VAL A 172 29.68 -14.41 16.34
CA VAL A 172 28.74 -14.81 17.41
C VAL A 172 27.88 -13.62 17.77
N ILE A 173 26.58 -13.76 17.50
CA ILE A 173 25.58 -12.80 17.93
C ILE A 173 25.20 -13.15 19.37
N PRO A 174 25.10 -12.17 20.31
CA PRO A 174 24.66 -12.44 21.67
C PRO A 174 23.28 -13.09 21.72
N GLU A 175 23.14 -14.18 22.45
CA GLU A 175 21.87 -14.89 22.67
C GLU A 175 21.83 -15.32 24.16
N PRO A 176 20.81 -14.89 24.92
CA PRO A 176 19.68 -14.04 24.54
C PRO A 176 20.09 -12.61 24.13
N ALA A 177 19.17 -11.88 23.48
CA ALA A 177 19.39 -10.49 23.11
C ALA A 177 19.70 -9.61 24.30
N ILE A 178 20.68 -8.69 24.18
CA ILE A 178 21.16 -7.84 25.29
C ILE A 178 20.03 -6.99 25.88
N LEU A 179 19.16 -6.44 25.03
CA LEU A 179 18.01 -5.62 25.44
C LEU A 179 16.69 -6.41 25.31
N GLY A 180 16.62 -7.61 25.87
CA GLY A 180 15.38 -8.39 25.93
C GLY A 180 14.23 -7.66 26.65
N GLU A 181 14.54 -6.82 27.64
CA GLU A 181 13.56 -5.98 28.35
C GLU A 181 12.88 -4.94 27.43
N ALA A 182 13.41 -4.68 26.24
CA ALA A 182 12.81 -3.78 25.25
C ALA A 182 11.41 -4.24 24.80
N GLU A 183 11.04 -5.48 25.06
CA GLU A 183 9.67 -5.98 24.92
C GLU A 183 8.66 -5.12 25.70
N ASN A 184 9.05 -4.64 26.86
CA ASN A 184 8.19 -3.83 27.75
C ASN A 184 8.18 -2.33 27.41
N PHE A 185 9.03 -1.89 26.48
CA PHE A 185 9.04 -0.50 26.05
C PHE A 185 7.76 -0.12 25.36
N THR A 186 7.46 1.17 25.36
CA THR A 186 6.24 1.70 24.78
C THR A 186 6.56 2.71 23.68
N VAL A 187 5.77 2.70 22.64
CA VAL A 187 5.83 3.71 21.59
C VAL A 187 4.51 4.49 21.53
N LEU A 188 4.60 5.81 21.60
CA LEU A 188 3.51 6.71 21.30
C LEU A 188 3.55 7.05 19.79
N ILE A 189 2.49 6.71 19.06
CA ILE A 189 2.34 7.02 17.65
C ILE A 189 1.29 8.12 17.50
N LYS A 190 1.75 9.31 17.13
CA LYS A 190 0.86 10.43 16.79
C LYS A 190 0.67 10.43 15.29
N ASN A 191 -0.56 10.25 14.85
CA ASN A 191 -0.92 10.30 13.44
C ASN A 191 -1.93 11.43 13.22
N SER A 192 -1.68 12.25 12.21
CA SER A 192 -2.60 13.26 11.73
C SER A 192 -2.88 13.00 10.26
N ILE A 193 -4.14 12.99 9.88
CA ILE A 193 -4.59 12.79 8.52
C ILE A 193 -5.34 13.99 7.99
N ALA A 194 -5.33 14.16 6.68
CA ALA A 194 -6.15 15.11 5.96
C ALA A 194 -6.73 14.48 4.69
N PHE A 195 -7.95 14.87 4.38
CA PHE A 195 -8.61 14.63 3.09
C PHE A 195 -8.81 16.00 2.42
N PRO A 196 -7.89 16.41 1.55
CA PRO A 196 -7.85 17.76 0.98
C PRO A 196 -9.14 18.13 0.24
N LYS A 197 -9.70 17.20 -0.53
CA LYS A 197 -10.92 17.42 -1.32
C LYS A 197 -12.12 17.82 -0.45
N PHE A 198 -12.17 17.31 0.78
CA PHE A 198 -13.28 17.55 1.71
C PHE A 198 -12.94 18.57 2.81
N HIS A 199 -11.75 19.17 2.77
CA HIS A 199 -11.24 20.08 3.82
C HIS A 199 -11.36 19.49 5.22
N PHE A 200 -11.21 18.17 5.35
CA PHE A 200 -11.35 17.41 6.58
C PHE A 200 -9.98 16.96 7.08
N SER A 201 -9.71 17.20 8.37
CA SER A 201 -8.50 16.70 9.03
C SER A 201 -8.85 16.09 10.38
N LYS A 202 -8.10 15.06 10.78
CA LYS A 202 -8.29 14.39 12.07
C LYS A 202 -6.99 13.80 12.60
N ARG A 203 -6.92 13.64 13.91
CA ARG A 203 -5.81 12.99 14.61
C ARG A 203 -6.29 11.66 15.21
N ASN A 204 -5.36 10.73 15.38
CA ASN A 204 -5.64 9.47 16.07
C ASN A 204 -5.83 9.64 17.60
N ILE A 205 -5.38 10.75 18.16
CA ILE A 205 -5.62 11.08 19.57
C ILE A 205 -7.02 11.67 19.68
N LEU A 206 -7.89 11.01 20.43
CA LEU A 206 -9.25 11.46 20.63
C LEU A 206 -9.26 12.84 21.30
N THR A 207 -10.16 13.72 20.85
CA THR A 207 -10.30 15.10 21.38
C THR A 207 -10.64 15.14 22.87
N ASN A 208 -11.27 14.10 23.39
CA ASN A 208 -11.63 13.95 24.80
C ASN A 208 -10.53 13.24 25.63
N ALA A 209 -9.41 12.86 25.01
CA ALA A 209 -8.31 12.21 25.72
C ALA A 209 -7.65 13.22 26.67
N ASN A 210 -7.91 13.06 27.98
CA ASN A 210 -7.26 13.83 29.00
C ASN A 210 -5.77 13.43 29.09
N THR A 211 -4.91 14.34 29.53
CA THR A 211 -3.48 14.06 29.78
C THR A 211 -3.26 12.90 30.76
N SER A 212 -4.19 12.68 31.67
CA SER A 212 -4.20 11.53 32.59
C SER A 212 -4.41 10.21 31.84
N TYR A 213 -5.35 10.17 30.88
CA TYR A 213 -5.61 8.98 30.07
C TYR A 213 -4.36 8.57 29.25
N LEU A 214 -3.72 9.52 28.57
CA LEU A 214 -2.51 9.24 27.80
C LEU A 214 -1.30 8.77 28.64
N LYS A 215 -1.31 8.97 29.96
CA LYS A 215 -0.26 8.45 30.85
C LYS A 215 -0.44 6.98 31.19
N THR A 216 -1.68 6.51 31.20
CA THR A 216 -2.04 5.17 31.70
C THR A 216 -2.51 4.22 30.62
N CYS A 217 -3.09 4.72 29.52
CA CYS A 217 -3.63 3.86 28.48
C CYS A 217 -2.55 3.04 27.76
N ARG A 218 -2.95 1.86 27.30
CA ARG A 218 -2.18 0.98 26.43
C ARG A 218 -3.12 0.42 25.38
N PHE A 219 -2.67 0.41 24.13
CA PHE A 219 -3.43 -0.19 23.05
C PHE A 219 -3.72 -1.66 23.34
N LYS A 220 -4.99 -2.02 23.26
CA LYS A 220 -5.47 -3.41 23.23
C LYS A 220 -6.67 -3.46 22.32
N GLN A 221 -6.65 -4.37 21.36
CA GLN A 221 -7.66 -4.44 20.32
C GLN A 221 -9.09 -4.61 20.87
N GLU A 222 -9.25 -5.30 22.01
CA GLU A 222 -10.56 -5.58 22.61
C GLU A 222 -11.00 -4.49 23.59
N ASN A 223 -10.08 -3.92 24.37
CA ASN A 223 -10.43 -3.07 25.52
C ASN A 223 -10.19 -1.58 25.27
N ASP A 224 -9.14 -1.23 24.53
CA ASP A 224 -8.76 0.17 24.26
C ASP A 224 -8.14 0.33 22.87
N PRO A 225 -8.94 0.13 21.80
CA PRO A 225 -8.46 0.13 20.42
C PRO A 225 -8.05 1.53 19.90
N PHE A 226 -8.30 2.58 20.67
CA PHE A 226 -8.01 3.96 20.28
C PHE A 226 -6.86 4.59 21.06
N CYS A 227 -6.25 3.86 21.98
CA CYS A 227 -5.06 4.34 22.66
C CYS A 227 -3.88 4.42 21.68
N PRO A 228 -3.19 5.57 21.57
CA PRO A 228 -2.08 5.75 20.64
C PRO A 228 -0.74 5.23 21.18
N ILE A 229 -0.74 4.52 22.32
CA ILE A 229 0.45 4.01 23.02
C ILE A 229 0.45 2.49 22.94
N PHE A 230 1.48 1.96 22.31
CA PHE A 230 1.65 0.53 22.05
C PHE A 230 2.83 -0.02 22.87
N ARG A 231 2.66 -1.19 23.51
CA ARG A 231 3.77 -1.95 24.06
C ARG A 231 4.45 -2.70 22.92
N ILE A 232 5.77 -2.68 22.85
CA ILE A 232 6.54 -3.25 21.72
C ILE A 232 6.28 -4.75 21.59
N GLY A 233 6.27 -5.49 22.69
CA GLY A 233 5.96 -6.93 22.67
C GLY A 233 4.57 -7.23 22.13
N ASP A 234 3.57 -6.41 22.48
CA ASP A 234 2.21 -6.60 21.98
C ASP A 234 2.13 -6.37 20.45
N VAL A 235 2.85 -5.37 19.92
CA VAL A 235 2.94 -5.10 18.48
C VAL A 235 3.56 -6.28 17.73
N VAL A 236 4.64 -6.85 18.26
CA VAL A 236 5.33 -8.00 17.68
C VAL A 236 4.44 -9.25 17.72
N HIS A 237 3.78 -9.47 18.85
CA HIS A 237 2.85 -10.60 19.03
C HIS A 237 1.64 -10.51 18.08
N GLU A 238 1.03 -9.33 17.95
CA GLU A 238 -0.09 -9.10 17.02
C GLU A 238 0.33 -9.25 15.54
N ALA A 239 1.63 -9.04 15.24
CA ALA A 239 2.20 -9.34 13.93
C ALA A 239 2.44 -10.85 13.69
N GLY A 240 2.14 -11.72 14.69
CA GLY A 240 2.32 -13.17 14.63
C GLY A 240 3.77 -13.62 14.84
N GLU A 241 4.58 -12.81 15.54
CA GLU A 241 6.00 -13.07 15.79
C GLU A 241 6.30 -13.22 17.28
N ASP A 242 7.43 -13.88 17.55
CA ASP A 242 7.99 -14.03 18.89
C ASP A 242 9.06 -12.97 19.13
N PHE A 243 8.90 -12.15 20.17
CA PHE A 243 9.81 -11.05 20.44
C PHE A 243 11.23 -11.53 20.77
N GLU A 244 11.40 -12.59 21.56
CA GLU A 244 12.71 -13.07 21.96
C GLU A 244 13.54 -13.49 20.75
N LYS A 245 12.93 -14.22 19.81
CA LYS A 245 13.60 -14.65 18.56
C LYS A 245 13.91 -13.47 17.65
N LEU A 246 12.95 -12.55 17.50
CA LEU A 246 13.12 -11.40 16.62
C LEU A 246 14.16 -10.43 17.17
N ALA A 247 14.28 -10.29 18.50
CA ALA A 247 15.23 -9.42 19.15
C ALA A 247 16.69 -9.81 18.93
N VAL A 248 17.01 -11.09 18.70
CA VAL A 248 18.39 -11.56 18.49
C VAL A 248 18.95 -11.09 17.14
N GLN A 249 18.20 -11.29 16.07
CA GLN A 249 18.67 -11.03 14.70
C GLN A 249 18.07 -9.78 14.08
N GLY A 250 16.99 -9.29 14.68
CA GLY A 250 16.22 -8.19 14.14
C GLY A 250 15.22 -8.58 13.06
N GLY A 251 14.45 -7.60 12.61
CA GLY A 251 13.47 -7.75 11.55
C GLY A 251 12.71 -6.46 11.28
N VAL A 252 11.74 -6.51 10.38
CA VAL A 252 10.92 -5.34 9.99
C VAL A 252 9.45 -5.63 10.28
N ILE A 253 8.83 -4.79 11.10
CA ILE A 253 7.41 -4.85 11.45
C ILE A 253 6.69 -3.63 10.89
N GLY A 254 5.61 -3.86 10.16
CA GLY A 254 4.70 -2.82 9.68
C GLY A 254 3.60 -2.54 10.70
N ILE A 255 3.39 -1.26 11.00
CA ILE A 255 2.26 -0.74 11.76
C ILE A 255 1.38 0.02 10.78
N LEU A 256 0.33 -0.62 10.31
CA LEU A 256 -0.56 -0.08 9.29
C LEU A 256 -1.74 0.64 9.94
N ILE A 257 -1.90 1.94 9.67
CA ILE A 257 -2.97 2.78 10.20
C ILE A 257 -3.98 3.05 9.09
N LYS A 258 -5.08 2.31 9.10
CA LYS A 258 -6.12 2.41 8.09
C LYS A 258 -7.22 3.38 8.51
N TRP A 259 -7.49 4.37 7.65
CA TRP A 259 -8.53 5.36 7.83
C TRP A 259 -9.60 5.22 6.73
N ASN A 260 -10.70 4.53 7.04
CA ASN A 260 -11.85 4.46 6.14
C ASN A 260 -12.98 5.29 6.73
N CYS A 261 -13.17 6.48 6.19
CA CYS A 261 -14.09 7.46 6.74
C CYS A 261 -15.29 7.64 5.82
N ASN A 262 -16.49 7.55 6.39
CA ASN A 262 -17.71 7.99 5.74
C ASN A 262 -18.07 9.36 6.31
N LEU A 263 -17.81 10.43 5.54
CA LEU A 263 -18.01 11.81 5.96
C LEU A 263 -19.48 12.27 5.89
N ASP A 264 -20.37 11.45 5.34
CA ASP A 264 -21.82 11.66 5.44
C ASP A 264 -22.35 11.34 6.85
N LEU A 265 -21.52 10.66 7.65
CA LEU A 265 -21.80 10.36 9.05
C LEU A 265 -21.08 11.35 9.98
N SER A 266 -21.39 11.24 11.29
CA SER A 266 -20.69 12.05 12.28
C SER A 266 -19.17 11.88 12.21
N PRO A 267 -18.38 12.96 12.25
CA PRO A 267 -16.92 12.94 12.29
C PRO A 267 -16.32 12.04 13.40
N SER A 268 -17.06 11.79 14.47
CA SER A 268 -16.64 10.89 15.55
C SER A 268 -16.46 9.45 15.09
N LYS A 269 -17.19 9.00 14.06
CA LYS A 269 -17.11 7.64 13.50
C LYS A 269 -15.91 7.41 12.60
N CYS A 270 -15.21 8.47 12.17
CA CYS A 270 -13.96 8.36 11.44
C CYS A 270 -12.84 8.09 12.44
N VAL A 271 -12.46 6.83 12.63
CA VAL A 271 -11.47 6.36 13.59
C VAL A 271 -10.44 5.45 12.92
N PRO A 272 -9.18 5.44 13.40
CA PRO A 272 -8.16 4.58 12.83
C PRO A 272 -8.40 3.11 13.20
N LYS A 273 -7.98 2.21 12.30
CA LYS A 273 -7.82 0.80 12.57
C LYS A 273 -6.35 0.44 12.42
N TYR A 274 -5.78 -0.19 13.45
CA TYR A 274 -4.39 -0.62 13.45
C TYR A 274 -4.29 -2.07 13.01
N ILE A 275 -3.30 -2.35 12.17
CA ILE A 275 -2.98 -3.70 11.67
C ILE A 275 -1.48 -3.86 11.79
N PHE A 276 -1.01 -5.00 12.29
CA PHE A 276 0.40 -5.30 12.49
C PHE A 276 0.78 -6.49 11.63
N GLN A 277 1.92 -6.40 10.96
CA GLN A 277 2.42 -7.49 10.14
C GLN A 277 3.94 -7.43 9.99
N ARG A 278 4.56 -8.57 9.81
CA ARG A 278 5.98 -8.63 9.45
C ARG A 278 6.15 -8.29 7.97
N LEU A 279 7.12 -7.45 7.63
CA LEU A 279 7.37 -6.98 6.26
C LEU A 279 8.57 -7.66 5.60
N ASP A 280 9.51 -8.20 6.38
CA ASP A 280 10.67 -8.92 5.87
C ASP A 280 10.39 -10.42 5.69
N ASN A 281 11.24 -11.09 4.89
CA ASN A 281 11.07 -12.52 4.61
C ASN A 281 11.50 -13.39 5.80
N LYS A 282 10.63 -14.31 6.22
CA LYS A 282 10.89 -15.30 7.29
C LYS A 282 11.87 -16.40 6.88
N ASN A 283 12.04 -16.65 5.59
CA ASN A 283 12.81 -17.80 5.09
C ASN A 283 14.31 -17.50 5.12
N PHE A 284 14.95 -17.72 6.27
CA PHE A 284 16.39 -17.56 6.46
C PHE A 284 17.27 -18.37 5.49
N ARG A 285 16.72 -19.40 4.85
CA ARG A 285 17.45 -20.23 3.88
C ARG A 285 17.59 -19.58 2.50
N GLU A 286 16.73 -18.64 2.19
CA GLU A 286 16.67 -17.94 0.89
C GLU A 286 17.21 -16.52 0.94
N THR A 287 17.54 -16.00 2.12
CA THR A 287 18.04 -14.64 2.30
C THR A 287 19.55 -14.61 2.51
N VAL A 288 20.23 -13.80 1.74
CA VAL A 288 21.70 -13.59 1.82
C VAL A 288 22.09 -12.94 3.16
N SER A 289 21.19 -12.15 3.77
CA SER A 289 21.39 -11.50 5.07
C SER A 289 20.07 -11.46 5.84
N PRO A 290 19.80 -12.46 6.67
CA PRO A 290 18.56 -12.51 7.46
C PRO A 290 18.57 -11.45 8.58
N GLY A 291 17.35 -10.99 8.95
CA GLY A 291 17.16 -10.03 10.01
C GLY A 291 17.39 -8.58 9.58
N TYR A 292 17.54 -7.69 10.55
CA TYR A 292 17.80 -6.28 10.32
C TYR A 292 18.93 -5.81 11.22
N ASN A 293 20.03 -5.37 10.61
CA ASN A 293 21.17 -4.84 11.32
C ASN A 293 21.90 -3.76 10.50
N PHE A 294 22.62 -2.90 11.17
CA PHE A 294 23.51 -1.93 10.55
C PHE A 294 24.64 -1.57 11.50
N ARG A 295 25.67 -0.93 10.97
CA ARG A 295 26.84 -0.48 11.72
C ARG A 295 26.86 1.02 11.85
N PHE A 296 27.28 1.49 13.03
CA PHE A 296 27.64 2.88 13.25
C PHE A 296 28.83 2.94 14.20
N ALA A 297 29.54 4.06 14.23
CA ALA A 297 30.69 4.24 15.09
C ALA A 297 30.62 5.56 15.86
N LYS A 298 31.09 5.53 17.11
CA LYS A 298 31.34 6.74 17.90
C LYS A 298 32.85 7.02 17.91
N TYR A 299 33.26 8.20 17.44
CA TYR A 299 34.64 8.62 17.32
C TYR A 299 35.03 9.51 18.49
N PHE A 300 36.23 9.33 19.01
CA PHE A 300 36.80 10.13 20.10
C PHE A 300 38.31 10.20 19.95
N ASN A 301 38.97 11.17 20.57
CA ASN A 301 40.41 11.34 20.54
C ASN A 301 41.00 10.93 21.87
N VAL A 302 42.00 10.03 21.82
CA VAL A 302 42.74 9.58 23.00
C VAL A 302 44.20 9.93 22.78
N ASN A 303 44.75 10.83 23.58
CA ASN A 303 46.16 11.25 23.49
C ASN A 303 46.61 11.68 22.09
N GLY A 304 45.74 12.35 21.33
CA GLY A 304 46.05 12.79 19.97
C GLY A 304 45.84 11.75 18.88
N THR A 305 45.39 10.54 19.24
CA THR A 305 45.08 9.45 18.31
C THR A 305 43.56 9.33 18.13
N GLU A 306 43.09 9.36 16.89
CA GLU A 306 41.70 9.10 16.59
C GLU A 306 41.35 7.65 16.91
N THR A 307 40.36 7.47 17.75
CA THR A 307 39.90 6.18 18.23
C THR A 307 38.39 6.08 17.98
N ARG A 308 37.88 4.90 17.67
CA ARG A 308 36.45 4.68 17.54
C ARG A 308 35.97 3.47 18.35
N THR A 309 34.73 3.50 18.72
CA THR A 309 33.97 2.31 19.12
C THR A 309 32.97 1.99 18.02
N LEU A 310 33.08 0.81 17.41
CA LEU A 310 32.18 0.33 16.39
C LEU A 310 31.04 -0.47 17.04
N PHE A 311 29.84 -0.21 16.60
CA PHE A 311 28.62 -0.89 17.01
C PHE A 311 27.98 -1.56 15.80
N LYS A 312 27.75 -2.87 15.84
CA LYS A 312 26.87 -3.58 14.94
C LYS A 312 25.56 -3.80 15.66
N ALA A 313 24.58 -2.95 15.37
CA ALA A 313 23.27 -2.94 16.01
C ALA A 313 22.33 -3.90 15.27
N PHE A 314 21.71 -4.80 16.01
CA PHE A 314 20.59 -5.62 15.58
C PHE A 314 19.32 -5.12 16.25
N GLY A 315 18.20 -5.19 15.57
CA GLY A 315 16.96 -4.75 16.19
C GLY A 315 15.77 -4.77 15.25
N ILE A 316 14.67 -4.26 15.78
CA ILE A 316 13.41 -4.27 15.05
C ILE A 316 13.17 -2.88 14.45
N ARG A 317 13.05 -2.82 13.15
CA ARG A 317 12.61 -1.65 12.42
C ARG A 317 11.09 -1.66 12.32
N PHE A 318 10.47 -0.60 12.79
CA PHE A 318 9.03 -0.40 12.70
C PHE A 318 8.74 0.63 11.61
N GLU A 319 7.98 0.22 10.59
CA GLU A 319 7.46 1.08 9.53
C GLU A 319 6.01 1.43 9.84
N VAL A 320 5.68 2.71 9.87
CA VAL A 320 4.32 3.18 10.15
C VAL A 320 3.73 3.72 8.87
N GLU A 321 2.80 2.98 8.30
CA GLU A 321 2.12 3.35 7.05
C GLU A 321 0.70 3.84 7.33
N VAL A 322 0.35 4.99 6.77
CA VAL A 322 -0.98 5.58 6.88
C VAL A 322 -1.65 5.55 5.53
N PHE A 323 -2.78 4.86 5.47
CA PHE A 323 -3.55 4.73 4.24
C PHE A 323 -5.05 4.71 4.52
N GLY A 324 -5.82 4.92 3.47
CA GLY A 324 -7.27 4.88 3.54
C GLY A 324 -7.92 5.89 2.60
N GLN A 325 -9.22 5.97 2.71
CA GLN A 325 -10.03 6.86 1.90
C GLN A 325 -11.21 7.40 2.69
N ALA A 326 -11.62 8.61 2.33
CA ALA A 326 -12.89 9.16 2.78
C ALA A 326 -13.87 9.24 1.62
N GLY A 327 -15.14 8.94 1.91
CA GLY A 327 -16.25 9.15 0.98
C GLY A 327 -17.21 10.19 1.54
N GLN A 328 -17.64 11.13 0.69
CA GLN A 328 -18.66 12.12 1.01
C GLN A 328 -19.63 12.21 -0.16
N PHE A 329 -20.93 12.44 0.16
CA PHE A 329 -21.94 12.68 -0.87
C PHE A 329 -21.51 13.79 -1.82
N ASP A 330 -21.62 13.49 -3.13
CA ASP A 330 -21.38 14.45 -4.20
C ASP A 330 -22.42 14.26 -5.30
N ILE A 331 -22.96 15.38 -5.79
CA ILE A 331 -23.99 15.36 -6.82
C ILE A 331 -23.48 14.84 -8.15
N ILE A 332 -22.19 15.08 -8.48
CA ILE A 332 -21.60 14.70 -9.77
C ILE A 332 -21.59 13.18 -9.96
N PRO A 333 -20.94 12.36 -9.10
CA PRO A 333 -20.98 10.91 -9.23
C PRO A 333 -22.38 10.36 -9.11
N THR A 334 -23.26 10.98 -8.30
CA THR A 334 -24.66 10.60 -8.18
C THR A 334 -25.38 10.71 -9.51
N MET A 335 -25.29 11.87 -10.17
CA MET A 335 -25.94 12.10 -11.46
C MET A 335 -25.38 11.22 -12.57
N ILE A 336 -24.05 10.98 -12.58
CA ILE A 336 -23.41 10.07 -13.55
C ILE A 336 -23.97 8.64 -13.36
N ASN A 337 -24.06 8.14 -12.14
CA ASN A 337 -24.57 6.79 -11.88
C ASN A 337 -26.07 6.66 -12.17
N ILE A 338 -26.86 7.68 -11.87
CA ILE A 338 -28.28 7.71 -12.24
C ILE A 338 -28.43 7.74 -13.77
N GLY A 339 -27.66 8.59 -14.47
CA GLY A 339 -27.70 8.72 -15.92
C GLY A 339 -27.30 7.40 -16.62
N SER A 340 -26.23 6.76 -16.15
CA SER A 340 -25.81 5.45 -16.66
C SER A 340 -26.85 4.35 -16.39
N GLY A 341 -27.52 4.39 -15.23
CA GLY A 341 -28.62 3.49 -14.91
C GLY A 341 -29.82 3.67 -15.85
N LEU A 342 -30.17 4.91 -16.17
CA LEU A 342 -31.23 5.20 -17.16
C LEU A 342 -30.84 4.71 -18.56
N ALA A 343 -29.59 4.87 -18.98
CA ALA A 343 -29.08 4.33 -20.22
C ALA A 343 -29.18 2.79 -20.27
N LEU A 344 -28.86 2.11 -19.17
CA LEU A 344 -29.01 0.66 -19.07
C LEU A 344 -30.47 0.19 -19.20
N LEU A 345 -31.45 0.99 -18.73
CA LEU A 345 -32.86 0.69 -18.95
C LEU A 345 -33.24 0.72 -20.44
N GLY A 346 -32.59 1.58 -21.24
CA GLY A 346 -32.73 1.56 -22.71
C GLY A 346 -32.25 0.25 -23.35
N MET A 347 -31.24 -0.41 -22.78
CA MET A 347 -30.79 -1.71 -23.26
C MET A 347 -31.85 -2.82 -23.11
N ALA A 348 -32.72 -2.72 -22.11
CA ALA A 348 -33.83 -3.68 -21.95
C ALA A 348 -34.76 -3.70 -23.18
N THR A 349 -35.03 -2.54 -23.75
CA THR A 349 -35.86 -2.43 -24.96
C THR A 349 -35.13 -3.00 -26.16
N ILE A 350 -33.84 -2.73 -26.34
CA ILE A 350 -33.02 -3.27 -27.44
C ILE A 350 -32.96 -4.81 -27.34
N LEU A 351 -32.74 -5.36 -26.13
CA LEU A 351 -32.76 -6.81 -25.93
C LEU A 351 -34.10 -7.44 -26.35
N CYS A 352 -35.21 -6.82 -25.91
CA CYS A 352 -36.54 -7.28 -26.31
C CYS A 352 -36.78 -7.15 -27.80
N ASP A 353 -36.30 -6.11 -28.45
CA ASP A 353 -36.36 -5.95 -29.89
C ASP A 353 -35.62 -7.07 -30.64
N ILE A 354 -34.42 -7.42 -30.15
CA ILE A 354 -33.65 -8.55 -30.72
C ILE A 354 -34.45 -9.86 -30.55
N ILE A 355 -35.05 -10.10 -29.39
CA ILE A 355 -35.88 -11.31 -29.16
C ILE A 355 -37.08 -11.33 -30.10
N VAL A 356 -37.77 -10.20 -30.29
CA VAL A 356 -38.96 -10.10 -31.17
C VAL A 356 -38.59 -10.28 -32.61
N LEU A 357 -37.50 -9.67 -33.07
CA LEU A 357 -37.13 -9.62 -34.50
C LEU A 357 -36.41 -10.89 -34.97
N TYR A 358 -35.77 -11.66 -34.06
CA TYR A 358 -34.98 -12.82 -34.46
C TYR A 358 -35.49 -14.15 -33.88
N PHE A 359 -36.06 -14.17 -32.70
CA PHE A 359 -36.40 -15.43 -32.00
C PHE A 359 -37.89 -15.79 -32.05
N LEU A 360 -38.79 -14.86 -32.38
CA LEU A 360 -40.22 -15.15 -32.45
C LEU A 360 -40.65 -15.72 -33.83
N LYS A 361 -41.62 -16.69 -33.81
CA LYS A 361 -42.14 -17.32 -35.00
C LYS A 361 -42.72 -16.35 -36.07
N LYS A 362 -43.10 -15.12 -35.66
CA LYS A 362 -43.63 -14.04 -36.52
C LYS A 362 -42.62 -12.92 -36.75
N SER A 363 -41.33 -13.18 -36.71
CA SER A 363 -40.29 -12.17 -36.80
C SER A 363 -40.39 -11.31 -38.09
N ASN A 364 -40.66 -11.93 -39.27
CA ASN A 364 -40.79 -11.21 -40.54
C ASN A 364 -41.92 -10.19 -40.50
N TYR A 365 -43.08 -10.52 -39.92
CA TYR A 365 -44.19 -9.59 -39.76
C TYR A 365 -43.82 -8.39 -38.86
N TYR A 366 -43.06 -8.63 -37.75
CA TYR A 366 -42.61 -7.57 -36.87
C TYR A 366 -41.54 -6.68 -37.56
N LYS A 367 -40.64 -7.26 -38.35
CA LYS A 367 -39.65 -6.52 -39.15
C LYS A 367 -40.30 -5.54 -40.10
N GLU A 368 -41.25 -6.02 -40.93
CA GLU A 368 -41.97 -5.19 -41.89
C GLU A 368 -42.73 -4.02 -41.24
N LYS A 369 -43.28 -4.23 -40.06
CA LYS A 369 -44.00 -3.17 -39.31
C LYS A 369 -43.07 -2.19 -38.62
N LYS A 370 -41.85 -2.58 -38.26
CA LYS A 370 -40.86 -1.76 -37.53
C LYS A 370 -40.02 -0.89 -38.44
N TYR A 371 -39.60 -1.45 -39.61
CA TYR A 371 -38.75 -0.77 -40.56
C TYR A 371 -39.59 -0.34 -41.77
N LYS A 372 -39.68 0.95 -42.03
CA LYS A 372 -40.27 1.53 -43.22
C LYS A 372 -39.28 2.57 -43.73
N PHE A 373 -38.75 2.34 -44.94
CA PHE A 373 -37.96 3.32 -45.65
C PHE A 373 -38.90 4.35 -46.26
N VAL A 374 -38.58 5.61 -46.19
CA VAL A 374 -39.28 6.69 -46.90
C VAL A 374 -38.28 7.19 -47.94
N ASP A 375 -38.56 6.80 -49.19
CA ASP A 375 -37.79 7.33 -50.32
C ASP A 375 -38.33 8.71 -50.68
N ASP A 376 -37.44 9.69 -50.84
CA ASP A 376 -37.80 11.06 -51.27
C ASP A 376 -38.58 11.10 -52.59
N TYR A 377 -38.57 10.02 -53.35
CA TYR A 377 -39.30 9.86 -54.60
C TYR A 377 -40.81 9.72 -54.40
N GLU A 378 -41.32 9.20 -53.30
CA GLU A 378 -42.76 9.09 -53.06
C GLU A 378 -43.42 10.44 -52.76
N LEU A 379 -42.67 11.45 -52.31
CA LEU A 379 -43.17 12.80 -52.02
C LEU A 379 -43.35 13.66 -53.29
N GLY A 380 -42.67 13.31 -54.40
CA GLY A 380 -42.77 14.03 -55.67
C GLY A 380 -43.95 13.59 -56.58
N ILE A 381 -44.43 12.36 -56.39
CA ILE A 381 -45.46 11.78 -57.30
C ILE A 381 -46.87 12.14 -56.83
N GLU A 382 -47.16 12.31 -55.57
CA GLU A 382 -48.48 12.74 -55.07
C GLU A 382 -48.82 14.21 -55.42
N SER A 383 -47.82 15.05 -55.76
CA SER A 383 -48.06 16.43 -56.12
C SER A 383 -48.40 16.64 -57.60
N GLU A 384 -48.00 15.73 -58.52
CA GLU A 384 -48.32 15.82 -60.00
C GLU A 384 -49.65 15.21 -60.37
N ASP A 385 -50.09 14.12 -59.69
CA ASP A 385 -51.38 13.51 -59.96
C ASP A 385 -52.58 14.37 -59.45
N SER A 386 -52.39 15.25 -58.53
CA SER A 386 -53.43 16.17 -58.06
C SER A 386 -53.68 17.36 -59.00
N TYR A 387 -52.64 17.79 -59.75
CA TYR A 387 -52.81 18.87 -60.74
C TYR A 387 -53.37 18.42 -62.07
N GLY A 388 -53.11 17.19 -62.49
CA GLY A 388 -53.67 16.60 -63.73
C GLY A 388 -55.16 16.34 -63.73
N ALA A 389 -55.75 16.07 -62.57
CA ALA A 389 -57.17 15.79 -62.38
C ALA A 389 -58.07 17.07 -62.48
N ILE A 390 -57.50 18.23 -62.17
CA ILE A 390 -58.25 19.51 -62.16
C ILE A 390 -58.35 20.15 -63.53
N GLN A 391 -57.41 19.81 -64.46
CA GLN A 391 -57.44 20.37 -65.84
C GLN A 391 -58.35 19.59 -66.81
N ASN A 392 -58.67 18.30 -66.60
CA ASN A 392 -59.57 17.54 -67.44
C ASN A 392 -61.07 17.74 -67.15
N SER A 393 -61.44 18.43 -66.09
CA SER A 393 -62.84 18.74 -65.70
C SER A 393 -63.35 20.07 -66.27
N ARG A 394 -62.51 20.84 -67.06
CA ARG A 394 -62.94 22.13 -67.65
C ARG A 394 -63.10 22.16 -69.15
N ASN A 395 -62.96 21.03 -69.86
CA ASN A 395 -63.09 20.98 -71.30
C ASN A 395 -64.24 20.09 -71.84
N THR A 396 -65.29 19.81 -71.02
CA THR A 396 -66.51 19.24 -71.50
C THR A 396 -67.71 20.01 -70.93
N ASN A 397 -67.98 21.19 -71.53
CA ASN A 397 -69.30 21.76 -71.81
C ASN A 397 -69.14 22.94 -72.75
#